data_85c028086166f2ac935a5bad601ef80d
#
_entry.id   85c028086166f2ac935a5bad601ef80d
#
_cell.length_a   1.000
_cell.length_b   1.000
_cell.length_c   1.000
_cell.angle_alpha   90.00
_cell.angle_beta   90.00
_cell.angle_gamma   90.00
#
_symmetry.space_group_name_H-M   'P 1'
#
loop_
_entity.id
_entity.type
_entity.pdbx_description
1 polymer ?
#
loop_
_entity_poly.entity_id
_entity_poly.type
_entity_poly.pdbx_seq_one_letter_code
_entity_poly.pdbx_strand_id
1 'polypeptide(L)'
;YLEAMELSNFGAKVLHPRAIEPAIRKGIPVRVKCTFDPDIPGTQIVHDDVPKADVIKAVTLHKNVALLNISGAGVSGTLGVAARAFTALARAGINIVMISQGSSEANISMVIEERQVEKAEDALRAEFPRDLVKEISHDHDVCAVAVVGAGMAGTPGVAARVFKAMGAASINVVMISQASGQHNISFVVASKDAERAVRELHREFGLGAEA
;
A
#
# COMPACT_ATOMS: atom_id res chain seq x y z
N TYR A 1 1.89 11.55 12.94
CA TYR A 1 1.33 10.20 13.24
C TYR A 1 0.83 9.51 11.98
N LEU A 2 0.13 10.18 11.08
CA LEU A 2 -0.44 9.56 9.86
C LEU A 2 0.64 8.93 8.99
N GLU A 3 1.73 9.63 8.73
CA GLU A 3 2.87 9.10 7.97
C GLU A 3 3.48 7.85 8.63
N ALA A 4 3.63 7.85 9.95
CA ALA A 4 4.15 6.70 10.69
C ALA A 4 3.20 5.48 10.62
N MET A 5 1.89 5.71 10.62
CA MET A 5 0.89 4.65 10.41
C MET A 5 0.97 4.07 9.00
N GLU A 6 1.03 4.93 7.98
CA GLU A 6 1.14 4.49 6.58
C GLU A 6 2.41 3.66 6.35
N LEU A 7 3.56 4.15 6.83
CA LEU A 7 4.83 3.41 6.75
C LEU A 7 4.74 2.04 7.44
N SER A 8 4.13 2.00 8.61
CA SER A 8 4.00 0.76 9.39
C SER A 8 3.07 -0.26 8.70
N ASN A 9 2.02 0.19 8.03
CA ASN A 9 1.11 -0.66 7.28
C ASN A 9 1.76 -1.23 6.01
N PHE A 10 2.69 -0.49 5.39
CA PHE A 10 3.38 -0.88 4.16
C PHE A 10 4.76 -1.49 4.39
N GLY A 11 4.98 -2.18 5.51
CA GLY A 11 6.15 -3.04 5.72
C GLY A 11 7.38 -2.37 6.34
N ALA A 12 7.34 -1.09 6.68
CA ALA A 12 8.38 -0.46 7.48
C ALA A 12 8.34 -1.01 8.91
N LYS A 13 9.31 -1.85 9.26
CA LYS A 13 9.40 -2.55 10.56
C LYS A 13 9.89 -1.65 11.71
N VAL A 14 9.52 -0.38 11.71
CA VAL A 14 9.96 0.58 12.74
C VAL A 14 9.01 0.57 13.94
N LEU A 15 7.70 0.55 13.66
CA LEU A 15 6.64 0.54 14.68
C LEU A 15 5.52 -0.38 14.24
N HIS A 16 4.82 -0.96 15.19
CA HIS A 16 3.56 -1.64 14.89
C HIS A 16 2.42 -0.61 14.85
N PRO A 17 1.52 -0.61 13.82
CA PRO A 17 0.46 0.39 13.67
C PRO A 17 -0.38 0.57 14.96
N ARG A 18 -0.73 -0.53 15.62
CA ARG A 18 -1.49 -0.50 16.89
C ARG A 18 -0.72 0.10 18.06
N ALA A 19 0.61 0.18 18.01
CA ALA A 19 1.39 0.78 19.10
C ALA A 19 1.28 2.32 19.12
N ILE A 20 1.04 2.92 17.96
CA ILE A 20 0.90 4.38 17.83
C ILE A 20 -0.52 4.85 18.24
N GLU A 21 -1.52 4.01 18.07
CA GLU A 21 -2.93 4.38 18.30
C GLU A 21 -3.22 4.97 19.69
N PRO A 22 -2.74 4.41 20.82
CA PRO A 22 -2.92 5.02 22.14
C PRO A 22 -2.26 6.40 22.29
N ALA A 23 -1.11 6.59 21.65
CA ALA A 23 -0.39 7.87 21.67
C ALA A 23 -1.15 8.93 20.88
N ILE A 24 -1.70 8.57 19.71
CA ILE A 24 -2.55 9.47 18.90
C ILE A 24 -3.75 9.94 19.70
N ARG A 25 -4.49 9.00 20.32
CA ARG A 25 -5.71 9.31 21.10
C ARG A 25 -5.47 10.27 22.26
N LYS A 26 -4.27 10.27 22.81
CA LYS A 26 -3.90 11.09 23.98
C LYS A 26 -2.97 12.25 23.64
N GLY A 27 -2.63 12.46 22.37
CA GLY A 27 -1.70 13.50 21.93
C GLY A 27 -0.28 13.33 22.49
N ILE A 28 0.15 12.10 22.79
CA ILE A 28 1.47 11.83 23.40
C ILE A 28 2.52 11.69 22.31
N PRO A 29 3.58 12.52 22.29
CA PRO A 29 4.65 12.40 21.30
C PRO A 29 5.40 11.07 21.48
N VAL A 30 5.69 10.41 20.36
CA VAL A 30 6.47 9.17 20.34
C VAL A 30 7.84 9.46 19.75
N ARG A 31 8.90 8.94 20.37
CA ARG A 31 10.27 9.10 19.85
C ARG A 31 10.89 7.73 19.55
N VAL A 32 11.35 7.55 18.32
CA VAL A 32 12.10 6.38 17.88
C VAL A 32 13.59 6.69 17.97
N LYS A 33 14.34 5.87 18.71
CA LYS A 33 15.78 6.04 18.93
C LYS A 33 16.54 4.75 18.59
N CYS A 34 17.81 4.89 18.27
CA CYS A 34 18.70 3.75 18.12
C CYS A 34 19.10 3.20 19.50
N THR A 35 18.92 1.88 19.70
CA THR A 35 19.29 1.22 20.96
C THR A 35 20.80 1.21 21.19
N PHE A 36 21.60 1.15 20.12
CA PHE A 36 23.05 1.10 20.15
C PHE A 36 23.72 2.49 20.26
N ASP A 37 22.96 3.56 20.01
CA ASP A 37 23.40 4.94 20.15
C ASP A 37 22.26 5.79 20.73
N PRO A 38 22.06 5.75 22.04
CA PRO A 38 20.94 6.43 22.71
C PRO A 38 21.09 7.95 22.75
N ASP A 39 22.27 8.50 22.48
CA ASP A 39 22.53 9.94 22.53
C ASP A 39 22.05 10.66 21.26
N ILE A 40 21.90 9.94 20.14
CA ILE A 40 21.31 10.49 18.94
C ILE A 40 19.85 10.91 19.23
N PRO A 41 19.42 12.12 18.79
CA PRO A 41 18.08 12.66 19.08
C PRO A 41 16.94 11.75 18.57
N GLY A 42 17.20 10.95 17.52
CA GLY A 42 16.22 10.06 16.91
C GLY A 42 15.12 10.80 16.17
N THR A 43 14.05 10.08 15.78
CA THR A 43 12.90 10.61 15.05
C THR A 43 11.72 10.81 15.99
N GLN A 44 11.19 12.02 16.04
CA GLN A 44 9.99 12.34 16.81
C GLN A 44 8.74 12.23 15.92
N ILE A 45 7.74 11.51 16.40
CA ILE A 45 6.44 11.33 15.77
C ILE A 45 5.43 12.14 16.58
N VAL A 46 4.84 13.14 15.94
CA VAL A 46 3.95 14.13 16.58
C VAL A 46 2.67 14.31 15.76
N HIS A 47 1.73 15.06 16.28
CA HIS A 47 0.56 15.53 15.54
C HIS A 47 0.96 16.52 14.42
N ASP A 48 0.15 16.64 13.38
CA ASP A 48 0.45 17.24 12.07
C ASP A 48 0.74 18.76 12.03
N ASP A 49 0.99 19.41 13.14
CA ASP A 49 1.22 20.87 13.22
C ASP A 49 2.64 21.31 12.83
N VAL A 50 3.49 20.37 12.38
CA VAL A 50 4.85 20.72 11.93
C VAL A 50 4.80 21.21 10.48
N PRO A 51 5.39 22.38 10.15
CA PRO A 51 5.46 22.86 8.77
C PRO A 51 6.06 21.80 7.84
N LYS A 52 5.34 21.49 6.77
CA LYS A 52 5.72 20.44 5.81
C LYS A 52 6.76 20.99 4.85
N ALA A 53 8.04 20.82 5.17
CA ALA A 53 9.13 21.20 4.26
C ALA A 53 9.14 20.30 3.02
N ASP A 54 8.80 19.00 3.17
CA ASP A 54 8.86 18.01 2.11
C ASP A 54 7.49 17.41 1.82
N VAL A 55 7.15 17.33 0.53
CA VAL A 55 5.90 16.73 0.06
C VAL A 55 5.88 15.23 0.34
N ILE A 56 7.03 14.56 0.12
CA ILE A 56 7.24 13.13 0.35
C ILE A 56 8.22 12.96 1.50
N LYS A 57 7.92 12.06 2.42
CA LYS A 57 8.76 11.73 3.57
C LYS A 57 9.51 10.41 3.41
N ALA A 58 8.88 9.44 2.75
CA ALA A 58 9.49 8.13 2.59
C ALA A 58 8.89 7.35 1.42
N VAL A 59 9.67 6.37 0.96
CA VAL A 59 9.23 5.31 0.08
C VAL A 59 9.42 3.99 0.81
N THR A 60 8.40 3.14 0.80
CA THR A 60 8.46 1.81 1.40
C THR A 60 8.17 0.73 0.39
N LEU A 61 8.69 -0.47 0.64
CA LEU A 61 8.56 -1.65 -0.19
C LEU A 61 8.03 -2.81 0.66
N HIS A 62 6.88 -3.33 0.26
CA HIS A 62 6.30 -4.52 0.85
C HIS A 62 6.57 -5.72 -0.07
N LYS A 63 7.51 -6.55 0.33
CA LYS A 63 7.84 -7.84 -0.29
C LYS A 63 6.92 -8.94 0.30
N ASN A 64 6.92 -10.13 -0.30
CA ASN A 64 6.13 -11.28 0.14
C ASN A 64 4.61 -11.02 0.11
N VAL A 65 4.17 -10.34 -0.92
CA VAL A 65 2.76 -10.13 -1.25
C VAL A 65 2.40 -10.79 -2.57
N ALA A 66 1.14 -11.06 -2.76
CA ALA A 66 0.60 -11.51 -4.04
C ALA A 66 -0.55 -10.62 -4.48
N LEU A 67 -0.68 -10.47 -5.78
CA LEU A 67 -1.82 -9.83 -6.42
C LEU A 67 -2.87 -10.90 -6.70
N LEU A 68 -4.02 -10.78 -6.06
CA LEU A 68 -5.18 -11.65 -6.24
C LEU A 68 -6.23 -10.94 -7.07
N ASN A 69 -6.72 -11.58 -8.12
CA ASN A 69 -7.73 -11.03 -9.02
C ASN A 69 -8.99 -11.89 -9.05
N ILE A 70 -10.14 -11.22 -9.02
CA ILE A 70 -11.44 -11.79 -9.28
C ILE A 70 -11.95 -11.16 -10.55
N SER A 71 -12.25 -11.96 -11.58
CA SER A 71 -12.74 -11.48 -12.87
C SER A 71 -13.89 -12.31 -13.43
N GLY A 72 -14.74 -11.65 -14.19
CA GLY A 72 -15.84 -12.30 -14.89
C GLY A 72 -16.92 -11.32 -15.37
N ALA A 73 -17.60 -11.67 -16.44
CA ALA A 73 -18.70 -10.84 -16.96
C ALA A 73 -19.85 -10.69 -15.93
N GLY A 74 -20.05 -11.70 -15.07
CA GLY A 74 -21.04 -11.64 -14.00
C GLY A 74 -20.66 -10.74 -12.83
N VAL A 75 -19.39 -10.29 -12.74
CA VAL A 75 -18.95 -9.33 -11.71
C VAL A 75 -19.48 -7.94 -12.05
N SER A 76 -19.45 -7.57 -13.34
CA SER A 76 -19.95 -6.27 -13.82
C SER A 76 -21.45 -6.14 -13.63
N GLY A 77 -21.88 -5.05 -13.02
CA GLY A 77 -23.29 -4.73 -12.80
C GLY A 77 -24.02 -5.60 -11.76
N THR A 78 -23.33 -6.57 -11.13
CA THR A 78 -23.93 -7.39 -10.07
C THR A 78 -23.69 -6.75 -8.71
N LEU A 79 -24.77 -6.35 -8.06
CA LEU A 79 -24.69 -5.70 -6.75
C LEU A 79 -24.09 -6.64 -5.69
N GLY A 80 -23.18 -6.10 -4.87
CA GLY A 80 -22.69 -6.76 -3.69
C GLY A 80 -21.52 -7.72 -3.92
N VAL A 81 -20.99 -7.89 -5.12
CA VAL A 81 -19.85 -8.79 -5.38
C VAL A 81 -18.63 -8.42 -4.54
N ALA A 82 -18.26 -7.14 -4.47
CA ALA A 82 -17.16 -6.68 -3.63
C ALA A 82 -17.41 -6.99 -2.14
N ALA A 83 -18.62 -6.74 -1.64
CA ALA A 83 -18.97 -7.02 -0.25
C ALA A 83 -18.86 -8.53 0.05
N ARG A 84 -19.32 -9.39 -0.84
CA ARG A 84 -19.20 -10.85 -0.70
C ARG A 84 -17.74 -11.28 -0.70
N ALA A 85 -16.92 -10.79 -1.64
CA ALA A 85 -15.51 -11.10 -1.73
C ALA A 85 -14.77 -10.73 -0.44
N PHE A 86 -14.95 -9.50 0.04
CA PHE A 86 -14.28 -9.03 1.25
C PHE A 86 -14.79 -9.75 2.50
N THR A 87 -16.09 -10.12 2.57
CA THR A 87 -16.63 -10.90 3.67
C THR A 87 -16.06 -12.32 3.69
N ALA A 88 -15.92 -12.97 2.54
CA ALA A 88 -15.33 -14.30 2.44
C ALA A 88 -13.87 -14.31 2.92
N LEU A 89 -13.07 -13.33 2.48
CA LEU A 89 -11.68 -13.16 2.90
C LEU A 89 -11.58 -12.85 4.41
N ALA A 90 -12.43 -11.97 4.92
CA ALA A 90 -12.45 -11.62 6.35
C ALA A 90 -12.80 -12.83 7.22
N ARG A 91 -13.79 -13.65 6.85
CA ARG A 91 -14.14 -14.92 7.53
C ARG A 91 -12.98 -15.91 7.52
N ALA A 92 -12.19 -15.90 6.44
CA ALA A 92 -10.97 -16.70 6.37
C ALA A 92 -9.78 -16.08 7.13
N GLY A 93 -9.94 -14.94 7.81
CA GLY A 93 -8.89 -14.26 8.56
C GLY A 93 -7.79 -13.67 7.67
N ILE A 94 -8.12 -13.28 6.44
CA ILE A 94 -7.19 -12.72 5.47
C ILE A 94 -7.31 -11.20 5.48
N ASN A 95 -6.18 -10.53 5.70
CA ASN A 95 -6.09 -9.08 5.61
C ASN A 95 -5.77 -8.66 4.17
N ILE A 96 -6.47 -7.64 3.69
CA ILE A 96 -6.23 -7.04 2.37
C ILE A 96 -5.38 -5.79 2.56
N VAL A 97 -4.23 -5.73 1.88
CA VAL A 97 -3.26 -4.62 1.97
C VAL A 97 -3.66 -3.47 1.04
N MET A 98 -4.09 -3.80 -0.17
CA MET A 98 -4.51 -2.83 -1.19
C MET A 98 -5.70 -3.38 -1.98
N ILE A 99 -6.54 -2.48 -2.47
CA ILE A 99 -7.68 -2.80 -3.33
C ILE A 99 -7.68 -1.84 -4.52
N SER A 100 -7.97 -2.39 -5.70
CA SER A 100 -8.28 -1.61 -6.90
C SER A 100 -9.39 -2.29 -7.67
N GLN A 101 -10.34 -1.53 -8.17
CA GLN A 101 -11.42 -2.02 -8.99
C GLN A 101 -11.48 -1.24 -10.29
N GLY A 102 -11.50 -1.93 -11.41
CA GLY A 102 -11.66 -1.30 -12.73
C GLY A 102 -13.02 -0.64 -12.89
N SER A 103 -13.09 0.43 -13.65
CA SER A 103 -14.34 1.17 -13.91
C SER A 103 -15.42 0.34 -14.63
N SER A 104 -15.03 -0.74 -15.32
CA SER A 104 -15.95 -1.71 -15.91
C SER A 104 -16.60 -2.64 -14.90
N GLU A 105 -16.18 -2.58 -13.62
CA GLU A 105 -16.58 -3.51 -12.56
C GLU A 105 -16.33 -5.00 -12.88
N ALA A 106 -15.66 -5.29 -14.00
CA ALA A 106 -15.44 -6.65 -14.46
C ALA A 106 -14.32 -7.38 -13.70
N ASN A 107 -13.54 -6.66 -12.92
CA ASN A 107 -12.48 -7.21 -12.10
C ASN A 107 -12.31 -6.45 -10.77
N ILE A 108 -11.91 -7.19 -9.75
CA ILE A 108 -11.46 -6.66 -8.46
C ILE A 108 -10.06 -7.23 -8.20
N SER A 109 -9.11 -6.34 -8.04
CA SER A 109 -7.72 -6.67 -7.74
C SER A 109 -7.40 -6.34 -6.27
N MET A 110 -6.74 -7.25 -5.59
CA MET A 110 -6.40 -7.13 -4.18
C MET A 110 -4.97 -7.57 -3.95
N VAL A 111 -4.25 -6.87 -3.10
CA VAL A 111 -2.94 -7.32 -2.61
C VAL A 111 -3.13 -7.93 -1.23
N ILE A 112 -2.61 -9.13 -1.04
CA ILE A 112 -2.64 -9.88 0.22
C ILE A 112 -1.23 -10.41 0.53
N GLU A 113 -1.01 -10.90 1.75
CA GLU A 113 0.20 -11.63 2.10
C GLU A 113 0.33 -12.89 1.23
N GLU A 114 1.49 -13.12 0.62
CA GLU A 114 1.74 -14.24 -0.30
C GLU A 114 1.37 -15.60 0.30
N ARG A 115 1.72 -15.84 1.57
CA ARG A 115 1.42 -17.08 2.31
C ARG A 115 -0.06 -17.37 2.49
N GLN A 116 -0.94 -16.44 2.19
CA GLN A 116 -2.39 -16.56 2.36
C GLN A 116 -3.13 -16.83 1.05
N VAL A 117 -2.43 -16.91 -0.08
CA VAL A 117 -3.03 -17.02 -1.42
C VAL A 117 -3.93 -18.25 -1.55
N GLU A 118 -3.43 -19.44 -1.23
CA GLU A 118 -4.22 -20.68 -1.35
C GLU A 118 -5.51 -20.59 -0.54
N LYS A 119 -5.41 -20.14 0.71
CA LYS A 119 -6.56 -19.97 1.59
C LYS A 119 -7.55 -18.92 1.07
N ALA A 120 -7.03 -17.85 0.44
CA ALA A 120 -7.85 -16.81 -0.17
C ALA A 120 -8.61 -17.33 -1.38
N GLU A 121 -7.95 -18.06 -2.26
CA GLU A 121 -8.60 -18.69 -3.42
C GLU A 121 -9.69 -19.66 -3.01
N ASP A 122 -9.42 -20.53 -2.04
CA ASP A 122 -10.40 -21.49 -1.53
C ASP A 122 -11.63 -20.77 -0.96
N ALA A 123 -11.44 -19.72 -0.17
CA ALA A 123 -12.53 -18.93 0.38
C ALA A 123 -13.39 -18.25 -0.72
N LEU A 124 -12.73 -17.71 -1.74
CA LEU A 124 -13.42 -17.06 -2.85
C LEU A 124 -14.13 -18.08 -3.78
N ARG A 125 -13.50 -19.25 -4.04
CA ARG A 125 -14.11 -20.32 -4.83
C ARG A 125 -15.33 -20.93 -4.13
N ALA A 126 -15.32 -20.97 -2.80
CA ALA A 126 -16.48 -21.41 -2.00
C ALA A 126 -17.62 -20.39 -2.02
N GLU A 127 -17.29 -19.08 -2.08
CA GLU A 127 -18.28 -18.00 -2.07
C GLU A 127 -18.93 -17.79 -3.44
N PHE A 128 -18.16 -17.93 -4.53
CA PHE A 128 -18.61 -17.56 -5.86
C PHE A 128 -18.80 -18.77 -6.78
N PRO A 129 -20.00 -18.95 -7.33
CA PRO A 129 -20.22 -19.93 -8.39
C PRO A 129 -19.53 -19.49 -9.68
N ARG A 130 -19.16 -20.46 -10.53
CA ARG A 130 -18.34 -20.23 -11.74
C ARG A 130 -19.05 -19.43 -12.83
N ASP A 131 -20.35 -19.35 -12.80
CA ASP A 131 -21.16 -18.53 -13.72
C ASP A 131 -21.09 -17.04 -13.38
N LEU A 132 -20.88 -16.71 -12.13
CA LEU A 132 -20.71 -15.33 -11.66
C LEU A 132 -19.25 -14.85 -11.76
N VAL A 133 -18.32 -15.63 -11.22
CA VAL A 133 -16.87 -15.35 -11.26
C VAL A 133 -16.21 -16.39 -12.15
N LYS A 134 -15.77 -15.94 -13.32
CA LYS A 134 -15.16 -16.82 -14.32
C LYS A 134 -13.77 -17.27 -13.90
N GLU A 135 -13.00 -16.35 -13.31
CA GLU A 135 -11.61 -16.58 -12.98
C GLU A 135 -11.24 -15.95 -11.63
N ILE A 136 -10.53 -16.71 -10.83
CA ILE A 136 -9.79 -16.25 -9.65
C ILE A 136 -8.34 -16.61 -9.95
N SER A 137 -7.50 -15.61 -10.08
CA SER A 137 -6.07 -15.77 -10.41
C SER A 137 -5.19 -14.98 -9.44
N HIS A 138 -3.94 -15.37 -9.36
CA HIS A 138 -2.95 -14.67 -8.54
C HIS A 138 -1.62 -14.53 -9.26
N ASP A 139 -0.81 -13.57 -8.81
CA ASP A 139 0.56 -13.36 -9.23
C ASP A 139 1.45 -13.17 -7.98
N HIS A 140 2.47 -14.03 -7.85
CA HIS A 140 3.45 -13.99 -6.75
C HIS A 140 4.67 -13.12 -7.08
N ASP A 141 4.93 -12.87 -8.37
CA ASP A 141 6.11 -12.14 -8.81
C ASP A 141 5.94 -10.62 -8.72
N VAL A 142 5.32 -10.16 -7.67
CA VAL A 142 4.99 -8.75 -7.45
C VAL A 142 5.46 -8.24 -6.08
N CYS A 143 5.65 -6.94 -6.01
CA CYS A 143 5.85 -6.20 -4.76
C CYS A 143 4.96 -4.96 -4.74
N ALA A 144 4.52 -4.55 -3.57
CA ALA A 144 3.83 -3.29 -3.38
C ALA A 144 4.83 -2.20 -2.96
N VAL A 145 4.78 -1.06 -3.63
CA VAL A 145 5.56 0.14 -3.33
C VAL A 145 4.60 1.21 -2.84
N ALA A 146 4.95 1.92 -1.79
CA ALA A 146 4.18 3.07 -1.34
C ALA A 146 5.07 4.29 -1.15
N VAL A 147 4.62 5.42 -1.68
CA VAL A 147 5.18 6.75 -1.48
C VAL A 147 4.33 7.44 -0.43
N VAL A 148 4.96 7.85 0.68
CA VAL A 148 4.27 8.37 1.86
C VAL A 148 4.71 9.79 2.16
N GLY A 149 3.74 10.66 2.44
CA GLY A 149 3.98 12.03 2.89
C GLY A 149 2.69 12.80 3.09
N ALA A 150 2.49 13.37 4.25
CA ALA A 150 1.32 14.19 4.54
C ALA A 150 1.26 15.47 3.67
N GLY A 151 2.41 15.92 3.15
CA GLY A 151 2.50 17.05 2.20
C GLY A 151 1.89 16.79 0.83
N MET A 152 1.55 15.54 0.49
CA MET A 152 0.88 15.22 -0.77
C MET A 152 -0.56 15.72 -0.83
N ALA A 153 -1.24 15.77 0.33
CA ALA A 153 -2.64 16.17 0.40
C ALA A 153 -2.82 17.59 -0.15
N GLY A 154 -3.61 17.71 -1.20
CA GLY A 154 -3.87 18.99 -1.89
C GLY A 154 -2.71 19.52 -2.73
N THR A 155 -1.62 18.79 -2.90
CA THR A 155 -0.48 19.19 -3.74
C THR A 155 -0.62 18.61 -5.16
N PRO A 156 -0.88 19.46 -6.19
CA PRO A 156 -1.00 18.98 -7.55
C PRO A 156 0.30 18.41 -8.10
N GLY A 157 0.20 17.42 -8.98
CA GLY A 157 1.33 16.89 -9.74
C GLY A 157 2.14 15.80 -9.04
N VAL A 158 1.90 15.46 -7.77
CA VAL A 158 2.67 14.43 -7.07
C VAL A 158 2.57 13.07 -7.75
N ALA A 159 1.36 12.61 -8.08
CA ALA A 159 1.14 11.37 -8.80
C ALA A 159 1.85 11.38 -10.17
N ALA A 160 1.81 12.50 -10.88
CA ALA A 160 2.50 12.64 -12.17
C ALA A 160 4.03 12.44 -12.01
N ARG A 161 4.63 12.99 -10.96
CA ARG A 161 6.06 12.78 -10.67
C ARG A 161 6.39 11.33 -10.38
N VAL A 162 5.57 10.67 -9.51
CA VAL A 162 5.74 9.25 -9.18
C VAL A 162 5.74 8.39 -10.45
N PHE A 163 4.71 8.50 -11.27
CA PHE A 163 4.58 7.64 -12.45
C PHE A 163 5.49 8.05 -13.62
N LYS A 164 5.89 9.34 -13.70
CA LYS A 164 6.95 9.78 -14.62
C LYS A 164 8.28 9.10 -14.28
N ALA A 165 8.65 9.00 -13.00
CA ALA A 165 9.87 8.29 -12.58
C ALA A 165 9.81 6.80 -12.95
N MET A 166 8.66 6.14 -12.78
CA MET A 166 8.47 4.74 -13.19
C MET A 166 8.60 4.58 -14.71
N GLY A 167 7.93 5.44 -15.50
CA GLY A 167 8.01 5.40 -16.96
C GLY A 167 9.42 5.66 -17.48
N ALA A 168 10.14 6.65 -16.93
CA ALA A 168 11.52 6.95 -17.31
C ALA A 168 12.48 5.77 -17.03
N ALA A 169 12.20 5.00 -15.98
CA ALA A 169 12.94 3.80 -15.65
C ALA A 169 12.45 2.55 -16.41
N SER A 170 11.48 2.66 -17.30
CA SER A 170 10.85 1.54 -18.01
C SER A 170 10.30 0.47 -17.02
N ILE A 171 9.73 0.91 -15.91
CA ILE A 171 9.08 0.06 -14.91
C ILE A 171 7.57 0.07 -15.16
N ASN A 172 7.02 -1.12 -15.43
CA ASN A 172 5.57 -1.27 -15.57
C ASN A 172 4.87 -1.24 -14.22
N VAL A 173 3.80 -0.47 -14.12
CA VAL A 173 2.93 -0.41 -12.94
C VAL A 173 1.70 -1.28 -13.21
N VAL A 174 1.53 -2.34 -12.40
CA VAL A 174 0.48 -3.36 -12.59
C VAL A 174 -0.85 -2.91 -11.98
N MET A 175 -0.79 -2.26 -10.80
CA MET A 175 -1.97 -1.81 -10.05
C MET A 175 -1.65 -0.52 -9.31
N ILE A 176 -2.62 0.37 -9.18
CA ILE A 176 -2.50 1.63 -8.43
C ILE A 176 -3.64 1.72 -7.43
N SER A 177 -3.34 2.22 -6.24
CA SER A 177 -4.33 2.55 -5.21
C SER A 177 -3.92 3.83 -4.49
N GLN A 178 -4.85 4.77 -4.38
CA GLN A 178 -4.68 6.01 -3.62
C GLN A 178 -5.97 6.32 -2.88
N ALA A 179 -5.90 6.46 -1.56
CA ALA A 179 -7.04 6.85 -0.75
C ALA A 179 -7.30 8.37 -0.85
N SER A 180 -8.54 8.78 -0.59
CA SER A 180 -8.95 10.20 -0.62
C SER A 180 -8.23 11.08 0.41
N GLY A 181 -7.63 10.49 1.45
CA GLY A 181 -6.77 11.18 2.41
C GLY A 181 -5.46 11.69 1.82
N GLN A 182 -5.05 11.15 0.66
CA GLN A 182 -3.87 11.57 -0.11
C GLN A 182 -2.55 11.56 0.68
N HIS A 183 -2.42 10.73 1.70
CA HIS A 183 -1.18 10.61 2.50
C HIS A 183 -0.22 9.57 1.93
N ASN A 184 -0.70 8.72 1.02
CA ASN A 184 0.11 7.76 0.29
C ASN A 184 -0.35 7.61 -1.17
N ILE A 185 0.57 7.17 -2.02
CA ILE A 185 0.29 6.60 -3.34
C ILE A 185 0.93 5.23 -3.33
N SER A 186 0.11 4.19 -3.45
CA SER A 186 0.56 2.81 -3.45
C SER A 186 0.37 2.19 -4.82
N PHE A 187 1.31 1.39 -5.26
CA PHE A 187 1.24 0.72 -6.54
C PHE A 187 2.01 -0.60 -6.53
N VAL A 188 1.70 -1.48 -7.46
CA VAL A 188 2.29 -2.80 -7.61
C VAL A 188 3.20 -2.81 -8.82
N VAL A 189 4.38 -3.37 -8.65
CA VAL A 189 5.37 -3.63 -9.73
C VAL A 189 5.84 -5.08 -9.68
N ALA A 190 6.44 -5.56 -10.77
CA ALA A 190 7.09 -6.87 -10.76
C ALA A 190 8.23 -6.90 -9.74
N SER A 191 8.41 -8.03 -9.05
CA SER A 191 9.42 -8.21 -7.99
C SER A 191 10.83 -7.85 -8.44
N LYS A 192 11.20 -8.18 -9.69
CA LYS A 192 12.50 -7.83 -10.30
C LYS A 192 12.76 -6.33 -10.41
N ASP A 193 11.73 -5.51 -10.47
CA ASP A 193 11.81 -4.07 -10.65
C ASP A 193 11.69 -3.29 -9.33
N ALA A 194 11.29 -3.96 -8.24
CA ALA A 194 10.88 -3.33 -7.00
C ALA A 194 11.96 -2.45 -6.35
N GLU A 195 13.19 -2.95 -6.24
CA GLU A 195 14.30 -2.16 -5.66
C GLU A 195 14.72 -1.00 -6.55
N ARG A 196 14.63 -1.18 -7.88
CA ARG A 196 14.89 -0.11 -8.84
C ARG A 196 13.82 0.98 -8.72
N ALA A 197 12.54 0.60 -8.59
CA ALA A 197 11.44 1.54 -8.36
C ALA A 197 11.68 2.41 -7.12
N VAL A 198 12.07 1.83 -6.00
CA VAL A 198 12.39 2.55 -4.78
C VAL A 198 13.55 3.54 -5.00
N ARG A 199 14.65 3.11 -5.63
CA ARG A 199 15.80 4.00 -5.91
C ARG A 199 15.44 5.18 -6.81
N GLU A 200 14.64 4.95 -7.85
CA GLU A 200 14.21 6.04 -8.75
C GLU A 200 13.29 7.03 -8.05
N LEU A 201 12.40 6.57 -7.17
CA LEU A 201 11.58 7.46 -6.35
C LEU A 201 12.41 8.27 -5.35
N HIS A 202 13.41 7.64 -4.70
CA HIS A 202 14.34 8.37 -3.83
C HIS A 202 15.04 9.48 -4.60
N ARG A 203 15.50 9.21 -5.83
CA ARG A 203 16.16 10.21 -6.70
C ARG A 203 15.19 11.31 -7.09
N GLU A 204 13.98 10.97 -7.54
CA GLU A 204 12.98 11.95 -7.99
C GLU A 204 12.57 12.92 -6.87
N PHE A 205 12.47 12.42 -5.63
CA PHE A 205 12.04 13.22 -4.49
C PHE A 205 13.18 13.73 -3.59
N GLY A 206 14.44 13.45 -3.94
CA GLY A 206 15.60 13.91 -3.18
C GLY A 206 15.73 13.26 -1.80
N LEU A 207 15.15 12.08 -1.61
CA LEU A 207 15.18 11.36 -0.33
C LEU A 207 16.57 10.74 -0.13
N GLY A 208 17.40 11.29 0.75
CA GLY A 208 18.76 10.84 1.00
C GLY A 208 19.84 11.83 0.53
N ALA A 209 19.47 12.98 0.00
CA ALA A 209 20.37 14.13 0.01
C ALA A 209 20.52 14.58 1.46
N GLU A 210 21.75 14.65 1.95
CA GLU A 210 22.03 15.20 3.28
C GLU A 210 21.44 16.61 3.38
N ALA A 211 20.63 16.83 4.44
CA ALA A 211 20.06 18.11 4.78
C ALA A 211 21.11 19.02 5.38
#